data_5e78b6b8230bf26cf5ef20234a7b0e5a
#
_entry.id   5e78b6b8230bf26cf5ef20234a7b0e5a
#
_cell.length_a   1.000
_cell.length_b   1.000
_cell.length_c   1.000
_cell.angle_alpha   90.00
_cell.angle_beta   90.00
_cell.angle_gamma   90.00
#
_symmetry.space_group_name_H-M   'P 1'
#
loop_
_entity.id
_entity.type
_entity.pdbx_description
1 polymer ?
#
loop_
_entity_poly.entity_id
_entity_poly.type
_entity_poly.pdbx_seq_one_letter_code
_entity_poly.pdbx_strand_id
1 'polypeptide(L)'
;MDLPPVGLGTMGIDDPDPIETALDAGYRHLDTARIYGNEAVVGDGLAAALGADGVAREDVTVATKLWIDDLAGDDVGPTARESAALLGVDALDLLYVHRPRGAYDPETTLPALDRLVDEGLVRNVGVSNFEIDGLDRALDVLDAPLAAHQTELHPLFYRPELLEHAREHGYAVVAYSPLAGGRVGEVAPVVAAAEAHETTPEAVAIAWATGKEPVVAIPKASSEAHLRANLAAGDLELTDAEVAAIDAVEREEELFPE
;
A
#
# COMPACT_ATOMS: atom_id res chain seq x y z
N MET A 1 -1.85 -8.90 -10.42
CA MET A 1 -2.74 -7.77 -10.05
C MET A 1 -2.15 -6.49 -10.61
N ASP A 2 -2.96 -5.64 -11.21
CA ASP A 2 -2.50 -4.34 -11.73
C ASP A 2 -2.95 -3.25 -10.75
N LEU A 3 -2.00 -2.51 -10.17
CA LEU A 3 -2.25 -1.44 -9.22
C LEU A 3 -1.81 -0.10 -9.86
N PRO A 4 -2.57 1.00 -9.67
CA PRO A 4 -2.10 2.32 -10.11
C PRO A 4 -0.83 2.72 -9.35
N PRO A 5 0.07 3.50 -9.96
CA PRO A 5 1.36 3.85 -9.34
C PRO A 5 1.21 4.57 -7.99
N VAL A 6 0.09 5.30 -7.80
CA VAL A 6 -0.21 5.99 -6.54
C VAL A 6 -1.56 5.56 -6.01
N GLY A 7 -1.60 5.04 -4.78
CA GLY A 7 -2.79 4.76 -3.98
C GLY A 7 -2.90 5.72 -2.80
N LEU A 8 -4.02 5.67 -2.08
CA LEU A 8 -4.25 6.44 -0.86
C LEU A 8 -4.05 5.56 0.37
N GLY A 9 -3.05 5.88 1.20
CA GLY A 9 -2.94 5.37 2.56
C GLY A 9 -3.92 6.09 3.49
N THR A 10 -4.69 5.33 4.26
CA THR A 10 -5.80 5.90 5.06
C THR A 10 -5.55 5.96 6.56
N MET A 11 -4.35 5.61 7.03
CA MET A 11 -4.02 5.64 8.46
C MET A 11 -4.29 7.04 9.05
N GLY A 12 -5.15 7.12 10.09
CA GLY A 12 -5.52 8.37 10.76
C GLY A 12 -6.45 9.27 9.95
N ILE A 13 -7.15 8.74 8.95
CA ILE A 13 -8.32 9.41 8.34
C ILE A 13 -9.55 8.96 9.12
N ASP A 14 -10.25 9.91 9.73
CA ASP A 14 -11.41 9.71 10.60
C ASP A 14 -12.69 10.38 10.05
N ASP A 15 -12.63 10.88 8.81
CA ASP A 15 -13.72 11.53 8.08
C ASP A 15 -13.82 10.91 6.67
N PRO A 16 -14.99 10.57 6.13
CA PRO A 16 -15.16 10.01 4.80
C PRO A 16 -14.87 11.00 3.65
N ASP A 17 -15.01 12.32 3.85
CA ASP A 17 -14.86 13.33 2.81
C ASP A 17 -13.50 13.27 2.06
N PRO A 18 -12.33 13.05 2.73
CA PRO A 18 -11.06 12.85 2.03
C PRO A 18 -11.01 11.63 1.12
N ILE A 19 -11.75 10.57 1.44
CA ILE A 19 -11.80 9.34 0.61
C ILE A 19 -12.61 9.62 -0.66
N GLU A 20 -13.81 10.23 -0.52
CA GLU A 20 -14.62 10.67 -1.66
C GLU A 20 -13.83 11.62 -2.56
N THR A 21 -13.21 12.66 -1.97
CA THR A 21 -12.37 13.64 -2.69
C THR A 21 -11.22 12.97 -3.44
N ALA A 22 -10.57 11.96 -2.85
CA ALA A 22 -9.49 11.23 -3.49
C ALA A 22 -9.98 10.45 -4.72
N LEU A 23 -11.11 9.75 -4.60
CA LEU A 23 -11.71 8.99 -5.69
C LEU A 23 -12.15 9.93 -6.84
N ASP A 24 -12.74 11.08 -6.51
CA ASP A 24 -13.10 12.14 -7.47
C ASP A 24 -11.86 12.76 -8.15
N ALA A 25 -10.74 12.85 -7.43
CA ALA A 25 -9.47 13.32 -7.98
C ALA A 25 -8.80 12.30 -8.92
N GLY A 26 -9.24 11.03 -8.91
CA GLY A 26 -8.72 9.99 -9.79
C GLY A 26 -8.00 8.84 -9.09
N TYR A 27 -7.94 8.79 -7.76
CA TYR A 27 -7.43 7.61 -7.06
C TYR A 27 -8.28 6.38 -7.38
N ARG A 28 -7.61 5.23 -7.52
CA ARG A 28 -8.26 3.92 -7.78
C ARG A 28 -7.71 2.80 -6.89
N HIS A 29 -6.93 3.15 -5.87
CA HIS A 29 -6.43 2.25 -4.85
C HIS A 29 -6.56 2.90 -3.47
N LEU A 30 -7.34 2.30 -2.58
CA LEU A 30 -7.50 2.67 -1.17
C LEU A 30 -6.83 1.61 -0.31
N ASP A 31 -5.91 2.01 0.56
CA ASP A 31 -5.19 1.12 1.47
C ASP A 31 -5.51 1.47 2.92
N THR A 32 -6.20 0.55 3.61
CA THR A 32 -6.54 0.64 5.03
C THR A 32 -6.02 -0.57 5.81
N ALA A 33 -6.37 -0.70 7.08
CA ALA A 33 -6.10 -1.85 7.93
C ALA A 33 -7.03 -1.89 9.14
N ARG A 34 -7.32 -3.08 9.65
CA ARG A 34 -8.13 -3.26 10.87
C ARG A 34 -7.64 -2.45 12.06
N ILE A 35 -6.32 -2.47 12.30
CA ILE A 35 -5.71 -1.76 13.42
C ILE A 35 -5.92 -0.24 13.37
N TYR A 36 -6.23 0.32 12.19
CA TYR A 36 -6.51 1.76 12.09
C TYR A 36 -7.88 2.14 12.66
N GLY A 37 -8.80 1.18 12.78
CA GLY A 37 -10.14 1.38 13.33
C GLY A 37 -11.04 2.24 12.44
N ASN A 38 -10.71 2.42 11.17
CA ASN A 38 -11.38 3.34 10.26
C ASN A 38 -11.95 2.67 9.00
N GLU A 39 -12.04 1.33 8.95
CA GLU A 39 -12.58 0.62 7.78
C GLU A 39 -14.00 1.08 7.43
N ALA A 40 -14.86 1.37 8.42
CA ALA A 40 -16.20 1.91 8.18
C ALA A 40 -16.16 3.32 7.56
N VAL A 41 -15.24 4.19 7.99
CA VAL A 41 -15.05 5.53 7.42
C VAL A 41 -14.59 5.43 5.96
N VAL A 42 -13.68 4.50 5.66
CA VAL A 42 -13.24 4.24 4.28
C VAL A 42 -14.40 3.70 3.43
N GLY A 43 -15.22 2.80 3.98
CA GLY A 43 -16.44 2.29 3.35
C GLY A 43 -17.46 3.38 3.05
N ASP A 44 -17.71 4.28 3.99
CA ASP A 44 -18.63 5.41 3.81
C ASP A 44 -18.15 6.36 2.70
N GLY A 45 -16.86 6.71 2.67
CA GLY A 45 -16.29 7.56 1.61
C GLY A 45 -16.28 6.87 0.24
N LEU A 46 -16.00 5.56 0.20
CA LEU A 46 -16.15 4.76 -1.03
C LEU A 46 -17.59 4.78 -1.53
N ALA A 47 -18.57 4.52 -0.65
CA ALA A 47 -19.98 4.50 -1.01
C ALA A 47 -20.48 5.88 -1.51
N ALA A 48 -19.95 6.98 -0.96
CA ALA A 48 -20.27 8.34 -1.40
C ALA A 48 -19.77 8.61 -2.83
N ALA A 49 -18.56 8.13 -3.18
CA ALA A 49 -17.97 8.33 -4.49
C ALA A 49 -18.58 7.41 -5.58
N LEU A 50 -19.18 6.28 -5.19
CA LEU A 50 -19.82 5.36 -6.13
C LEU A 50 -21.18 5.88 -6.57
N GLY A 51 -21.47 5.88 -7.86
CA GLY A 51 -22.77 6.31 -8.35
C GLY A 51 -22.89 6.28 -9.87
N ALA A 52 -24.09 6.62 -10.39
CA ALA A 52 -24.40 6.55 -11.82
C ALA A 52 -23.48 7.46 -12.68
N ASP A 53 -23.07 8.59 -12.11
CA ASP A 53 -22.14 9.55 -12.73
C ASP A 53 -20.77 9.58 -11.99
N GLY A 54 -20.56 8.65 -11.02
CA GLY A 54 -19.38 8.55 -10.19
C GLY A 54 -18.41 7.46 -10.65
N VAL A 55 -17.58 7.03 -9.70
CA VAL A 55 -16.59 5.96 -9.91
C VAL A 55 -17.28 4.60 -9.92
N ALA A 56 -16.92 3.71 -10.84
CA ALA A 56 -17.42 2.33 -10.81
C ALA A 56 -16.66 1.53 -9.74
N ARG A 57 -17.38 0.65 -9.00
CA ARG A 57 -16.78 -0.16 -7.92
C ARG A 57 -15.64 -1.06 -8.43
N GLU A 58 -15.78 -1.58 -9.62
CA GLU A 58 -14.79 -2.45 -10.27
C GLU A 58 -13.50 -1.74 -10.64
N ASP A 59 -13.51 -0.39 -10.73
CA ASP A 59 -12.33 0.40 -11.01
C ASP A 59 -11.50 0.70 -9.75
N VAL A 60 -12.04 0.42 -8.55
CA VAL A 60 -11.38 0.74 -7.28
C VAL A 60 -10.85 -0.53 -6.63
N THR A 61 -9.56 -0.57 -6.36
CA THR A 61 -8.95 -1.57 -5.50
C THR A 61 -9.07 -1.13 -4.04
N VAL A 62 -9.74 -1.92 -3.22
CA VAL A 62 -9.85 -1.74 -1.77
C VAL A 62 -8.99 -2.79 -1.08
N ALA A 63 -7.92 -2.33 -0.44
CA ALA A 63 -7.02 -3.17 0.32
C ALA A 63 -7.19 -2.95 1.82
N THR A 64 -7.19 -4.05 2.58
CA THR A 64 -7.12 -4.02 4.05
C THR A 64 -6.18 -5.10 4.58
N LYS A 65 -5.92 -5.09 5.90
CA LYS A 65 -4.91 -5.95 6.53
C LYS A 65 -5.44 -6.55 7.83
N LEU A 66 -5.22 -7.83 8.01
CA LEU A 66 -5.46 -8.51 9.28
C LEU A 66 -4.34 -8.19 10.27
N TRP A 67 -4.73 -7.82 11.49
CA TRP A 67 -3.76 -7.51 12.53
C TRP A 67 -3.20 -8.78 13.18
N ILE A 68 -2.09 -8.63 13.91
CA ILE A 68 -1.34 -9.75 14.48
C ILE A 68 -2.16 -10.69 15.38
N ASP A 69 -3.20 -10.20 16.03
CA ASP A 69 -4.07 -10.98 16.91
C ASP A 69 -5.15 -11.77 16.13
N ASP A 70 -5.40 -11.39 14.88
CA ASP A 70 -6.43 -11.95 13.99
C ASP A 70 -5.88 -13.03 13.04
N LEU A 71 -4.62 -13.41 13.15
CA LEU A 71 -3.90 -14.25 12.18
C LEU A 71 -3.95 -15.75 12.48
N ALA A 72 -4.56 -16.18 13.60
CA ALA A 72 -4.81 -17.61 13.79
C ALA A 72 -5.75 -18.14 12.67
N GLY A 73 -5.41 -19.31 12.10
CA GLY A 73 -6.09 -19.82 10.91
C GLY A 73 -7.62 -19.87 10.99
N ASP A 74 -8.18 -20.08 12.19
CA ASP A 74 -9.64 -20.10 12.43
C ASP A 74 -10.24 -18.70 12.54
N ASP A 75 -9.44 -17.67 12.88
CA ASP A 75 -9.87 -16.29 13.07
C ASP A 75 -9.82 -15.48 11.76
N VAL A 76 -8.95 -15.85 10.82
CA VAL A 76 -8.75 -15.17 9.52
C VAL A 76 -10.08 -14.98 8.76
N GLY A 77 -10.87 -16.03 8.65
CA GLY A 77 -12.13 -15.97 7.89
C GLY A 77 -13.19 -15.07 8.51
N PRO A 78 -13.54 -15.24 9.80
CA PRO A 78 -14.48 -14.34 10.49
C PRO A 78 -14.04 -12.87 10.42
N THR A 79 -12.76 -12.59 10.64
CA THR A 79 -12.21 -11.24 10.65
C THR A 79 -12.23 -10.59 9.27
N ALA A 80 -11.88 -11.33 8.21
CA ALA A 80 -11.96 -10.83 6.84
C ALA A 80 -13.41 -10.47 6.43
N ARG A 81 -14.41 -11.26 6.89
CA ARG A 81 -15.84 -10.96 6.64
C ARG A 81 -16.28 -9.68 7.37
N GLU A 82 -15.80 -9.48 8.59
CA GLU A 82 -16.07 -8.25 9.33
C GLU A 82 -15.47 -7.02 8.62
N SER A 83 -14.22 -7.11 8.15
CA SER A 83 -13.58 -6.06 7.37
C SER A 83 -14.36 -5.75 6.08
N ALA A 84 -14.78 -6.76 5.33
CA ALA A 84 -15.59 -6.57 4.13
C ALA A 84 -16.94 -5.87 4.44
N ALA A 85 -17.58 -6.25 5.56
CA ALA A 85 -18.83 -5.64 6.00
C ALA A 85 -18.63 -4.16 6.43
N LEU A 86 -17.54 -3.83 7.13
CA LEU A 86 -17.22 -2.46 7.52
C LEU A 86 -16.89 -1.59 6.29
N LEU A 87 -16.18 -2.14 5.31
CA LEU A 87 -15.86 -1.47 4.04
C LEU A 87 -17.06 -1.39 3.08
N GLY A 88 -18.18 -2.09 3.38
CA GLY A 88 -19.37 -2.11 2.54
C GLY A 88 -19.16 -2.79 1.18
N VAL A 89 -18.29 -3.80 1.12
CA VAL A 89 -17.95 -4.52 -0.12
C VAL A 89 -18.32 -6.00 -0.04
N ASP A 90 -18.72 -6.58 -1.18
CA ASP A 90 -19.02 -8.01 -1.26
C ASP A 90 -17.74 -8.88 -1.23
N ALA A 91 -16.62 -8.32 -1.74
CA ALA A 91 -15.32 -8.96 -1.73
C ALA A 91 -14.21 -7.91 -1.54
N LEU A 92 -13.18 -8.30 -0.79
CA LEU A 92 -11.94 -7.53 -0.63
C LEU A 92 -11.08 -7.72 -1.89
N ASP A 93 -10.61 -6.63 -2.49
CA ASP A 93 -9.77 -6.72 -3.67
C ASP A 93 -8.36 -7.20 -3.35
N LEU A 94 -7.85 -6.81 -2.16
CA LEU A 94 -6.55 -7.22 -1.66
C LEU A 94 -6.58 -7.33 -0.13
N LEU A 95 -6.23 -8.49 0.41
CA LEU A 95 -6.13 -8.74 1.85
C LEU A 95 -4.70 -9.09 2.23
N TYR A 96 -4.15 -8.35 3.18
CA TYR A 96 -2.80 -8.56 3.68
C TYR A 96 -2.74 -9.26 5.04
N VAL A 97 -1.71 -10.08 5.24
CA VAL A 97 -1.11 -10.28 6.56
C VAL A 97 -0.35 -9.00 6.91
N HIS A 98 -0.76 -8.28 7.98
CA HIS A 98 -0.18 -6.97 8.29
C HIS A 98 1.26 -7.06 8.78
N ARG A 99 1.56 -8.05 9.63
CA ARG A 99 2.91 -8.36 10.15
C ARG A 99 2.99 -9.85 10.46
N PRO A 100 4.10 -10.54 10.18
CA PRO A 100 4.27 -11.97 10.49
C PRO A 100 4.61 -12.20 11.98
N ARG A 101 3.71 -11.75 12.87
CA ARG A 101 3.88 -11.79 14.33
C ARG A 101 2.59 -12.20 15.03
N GLY A 102 2.65 -12.30 16.37
CA GLY A 102 1.50 -12.61 17.20
C GLY A 102 0.95 -14.00 16.91
N ALA A 103 -0.28 -14.08 16.43
CA ALA A 103 -0.94 -15.34 16.10
C ALA A 103 -0.59 -15.87 14.69
N TYR A 104 0.32 -15.21 13.95
CA TYR A 104 0.76 -15.67 12.64
C TYR A 104 1.49 -17.01 12.72
N ASP A 105 1.00 -17.96 11.93
CA ASP A 105 1.64 -19.24 11.66
C ASP A 105 1.46 -19.53 10.16
N PRO A 106 2.55 -19.60 9.36
CA PRO A 106 2.44 -19.79 7.91
C PRO A 106 1.61 -21.02 7.53
N GLU A 107 1.68 -22.11 8.32
CA GLU A 107 0.98 -23.37 8.01
C GLU A 107 -0.54 -23.31 8.26
N THR A 108 -1.02 -22.33 8.98
CA THR A 108 -2.45 -22.17 9.28
C THR A 108 -3.04 -20.88 8.75
N THR A 109 -2.29 -19.78 8.83
CA THR A 109 -2.74 -18.45 8.36
C THR A 109 -2.83 -18.39 6.84
N LEU A 110 -1.78 -18.83 6.10
CA LEU A 110 -1.73 -18.71 4.65
C LEU A 110 -2.78 -19.61 3.96
N PRO A 111 -2.95 -20.90 4.34
CA PRO A 111 -4.05 -21.72 3.81
C PRO A 111 -5.46 -21.19 4.17
N ALA A 112 -5.58 -20.39 5.25
CA ALA A 112 -6.85 -19.74 5.54
C ALA A 112 -7.14 -18.60 4.55
N LEU A 113 -6.13 -17.88 4.09
CA LEU A 113 -6.27 -16.88 3.02
C LEU A 113 -6.64 -17.54 1.68
N ASP A 114 -6.00 -18.68 1.32
CA ASP A 114 -6.36 -19.44 0.12
C ASP A 114 -7.84 -19.84 0.11
N ARG A 115 -8.36 -20.32 1.25
CA ARG A 115 -9.79 -20.62 1.38
C ARG A 115 -10.69 -19.40 1.12
N LEU A 116 -10.28 -18.19 1.52
CA LEU A 116 -11.04 -16.97 1.26
C LEU A 116 -11.02 -16.57 -0.23
N VAL A 117 -9.93 -16.89 -0.93
CA VAL A 117 -9.86 -16.73 -2.39
C VAL A 117 -10.79 -17.73 -3.07
N ASP A 118 -10.78 -18.99 -2.68
CA ASP A 118 -11.67 -20.04 -3.20
C ASP A 118 -13.14 -19.73 -2.96
N GLU A 119 -13.48 -19.14 -1.81
CA GLU A 119 -14.83 -18.67 -1.46
C GLU A 119 -15.24 -17.39 -2.22
N GLY A 120 -14.31 -16.70 -2.87
CA GLY A 120 -14.54 -15.44 -3.57
C GLY A 120 -14.71 -14.22 -2.67
N LEU A 121 -14.41 -14.34 -1.37
CA LEU A 121 -14.41 -13.20 -0.43
C LEU A 121 -13.18 -12.31 -0.59
N VAL A 122 -12.05 -12.87 -1.01
CA VAL A 122 -10.80 -12.18 -1.27
C VAL A 122 -10.38 -12.43 -2.71
N ARG A 123 -10.06 -11.39 -3.45
CA ARG A 123 -9.63 -11.50 -4.85
C ARG A 123 -8.13 -11.74 -4.98
N ASN A 124 -7.34 -11.10 -4.11
CA ASN A 124 -5.88 -11.18 -4.12
C ASN A 124 -5.34 -11.23 -2.69
N VAL A 125 -4.25 -11.97 -2.50
CA VAL A 125 -3.55 -12.09 -1.22
C VAL A 125 -2.26 -11.30 -1.28
N GLY A 126 -1.96 -10.57 -0.20
CA GLY A 126 -0.71 -9.87 0.03
C GLY A 126 -0.13 -10.18 1.41
N VAL A 127 1.12 -9.82 1.58
CA VAL A 127 1.79 -9.82 2.89
C VAL A 127 2.46 -8.47 3.13
N SER A 128 2.68 -8.10 4.39
CA SER A 128 3.31 -6.83 4.74
C SER A 128 4.35 -7.02 5.82
N ASN A 129 5.48 -6.31 5.70
CA ASN A 129 6.58 -6.36 6.65
C ASN A 129 7.23 -7.75 6.78
N PHE A 130 7.36 -8.43 5.67
CA PHE A 130 8.05 -9.73 5.60
C PHE A 130 9.51 -9.53 5.17
N GLU A 131 10.41 -10.25 5.79
CA GLU A 131 11.77 -10.43 5.31
C GLU A 131 11.81 -11.48 4.18
N ILE A 132 12.93 -11.57 3.44
CA ILE A 132 13.08 -12.48 2.30
C ILE A 132 12.71 -13.92 2.67
N ASP A 133 13.25 -14.46 3.77
CA ASP A 133 12.95 -15.84 4.21
C ASP A 133 11.44 -16.04 4.45
N GLY A 134 10.76 -15.01 4.94
CA GLY A 134 9.31 -15.02 5.15
C GLY A 134 8.52 -14.96 3.84
N LEU A 135 9.02 -14.19 2.86
CA LEU A 135 8.46 -14.12 1.51
C LEU A 135 8.60 -15.45 0.78
N ASP A 136 9.80 -16.07 0.81
CA ASP A 136 10.04 -17.40 0.28
C ASP A 136 9.08 -18.43 0.89
N ARG A 137 8.92 -18.37 2.24
CA ARG A 137 7.98 -19.26 2.92
C ARG A 137 6.54 -19.02 2.52
N ALA A 138 6.13 -17.76 2.33
CA ALA A 138 4.78 -17.44 1.87
C ALA A 138 4.53 -17.97 0.46
N LEU A 139 5.49 -17.83 -0.45
CA LEU A 139 5.43 -18.36 -1.82
C LEU A 139 5.35 -19.89 -1.85
N ASP A 140 6.06 -20.57 -0.92
CA ASP A 140 6.03 -22.03 -0.83
C ASP A 140 4.72 -22.61 -0.29
N VAL A 141 3.99 -21.84 0.56
CA VAL A 141 2.79 -22.33 1.28
C VAL A 141 1.50 -21.90 0.59
N LEU A 142 1.43 -20.68 0.03
CA LEU A 142 0.25 -20.20 -0.66
C LEU A 142 -0.01 -20.99 -1.95
N ASP A 143 -1.25 -21.45 -2.13
CA ASP A 143 -1.73 -21.95 -3.41
C ASP A 143 -2.12 -20.78 -4.35
N ALA A 144 -2.68 -19.70 -3.81
CA ALA A 144 -2.96 -18.46 -4.54
C ALA A 144 -1.66 -17.69 -4.84
N PRO A 145 -1.55 -17.04 -6.02
CA PRO A 145 -0.40 -16.17 -6.29
C PRO A 145 -0.28 -15.04 -5.27
N LEU A 146 0.91 -14.82 -4.72
CA LEU A 146 1.20 -13.63 -3.94
C LEU A 146 1.08 -12.40 -4.86
N ALA A 147 0.13 -11.51 -4.57
CA ALA A 147 -0.15 -10.34 -5.41
C ALA A 147 0.69 -9.13 -5.06
N ALA A 148 0.99 -8.93 -3.77
CA ALA A 148 1.72 -7.76 -3.30
C ALA A 148 2.47 -8.03 -1.99
N HIS A 149 3.63 -7.38 -1.85
CA HIS A 149 4.34 -7.19 -0.59
C HIS A 149 4.33 -5.71 -0.22
N GLN A 150 3.74 -5.37 0.93
CA GLN A 150 3.74 -4.00 1.42
C GLN A 150 4.86 -3.80 2.44
N THR A 151 5.71 -2.80 2.23
CA THR A 151 6.88 -2.51 3.09
C THR A 151 7.13 -1.02 3.21
N GLU A 152 7.85 -0.60 4.26
CA GLU A 152 8.37 0.76 4.34
C GLU A 152 9.36 1.00 3.20
N LEU A 153 9.14 2.09 2.43
CA LEU A 153 10.03 2.46 1.35
C LEU A 153 9.98 3.96 1.10
N HIS A 154 11.11 4.61 1.30
CA HIS A 154 11.32 6.04 1.06
C HIS A 154 12.82 6.34 0.94
N PRO A 155 13.24 7.57 0.55
CA PRO A 155 14.66 7.92 0.35
C PRO A 155 15.58 7.72 1.56
N LEU A 156 15.03 7.59 2.78
CA LEU A 156 15.78 7.30 4.01
C LEU A 156 15.66 5.84 4.47
N PHE A 157 14.93 4.99 3.75
CA PHE A 157 14.82 3.56 4.02
C PHE A 157 14.47 2.83 2.74
N TYR A 158 15.49 2.27 2.10
CA TYR A 158 15.37 1.60 0.81
C TYR A 158 16.10 0.27 0.82
N ARG A 159 15.36 -0.80 0.52
CA ARG A 159 15.85 -2.18 0.52
C ARG A 159 15.74 -2.77 -0.90
N PRO A 160 16.77 -2.58 -1.75
CA PRO A 160 16.74 -3.03 -3.15
C PRO A 160 16.53 -4.53 -3.29
N GLU A 161 16.99 -5.34 -2.34
CA GLU A 161 16.82 -6.80 -2.35
C GLU A 161 15.34 -7.23 -2.33
N LEU A 162 14.46 -6.47 -1.65
CA LEU A 162 13.01 -6.74 -1.67
C LEU A 162 12.40 -6.45 -3.04
N LEU A 163 12.90 -5.45 -3.75
CA LEU A 163 12.45 -5.14 -5.11
C LEU A 163 12.94 -6.18 -6.12
N GLU A 164 14.17 -6.65 -5.98
CA GLU A 164 14.71 -7.72 -6.82
C GLU A 164 13.90 -8.99 -6.65
N HIS A 165 13.61 -9.38 -5.41
CA HIS A 165 12.76 -10.52 -5.09
C HIS A 165 11.36 -10.38 -5.70
N ALA A 166 10.75 -9.19 -5.61
CA ALA A 166 9.44 -8.94 -6.19
C ALA A 166 9.43 -9.08 -7.71
N ARG A 167 10.48 -8.59 -8.39
CA ARG A 167 10.64 -8.75 -9.85
C ARG A 167 10.82 -10.21 -10.26
N GLU A 168 11.60 -10.97 -9.50
CA GLU A 168 11.84 -12.39 -9.76
C GLU A 168 10.55 -13.21 -9.64
N HIS A 169 9.73 -12.92 -8.63
CA HIS A 169 8.52 -13.68 -8.32
C HIS A 169 7.22 -13.07 -8.88
N GLY A 170 7.27 -11.86 -9.47
CA GLY A 170 6.17 -11.25 -10.22
C GLY A 170 5.04 -10.68 -9.36
N TYR A 171 5.33 -10.16 -8.17
CA TYR A 171 4.37 -9.45 -7.33
C TYR A 171 4.70 -7.95 -7.19
N ALA A 172 3.70 -7.14 -6.84
CA ALA A 172 3.88 -5.71 -6.61
C ALA A 172 4.54 -5.41 -5.26
N VAL A 173 5.33 -4.34 -5.17
CA VAL A 173 5.79 -3.76 -3.90
C VAL A 173 4.95 -2.53 -3.61
N VAL A 174 4.28 -2.50 -2.45
CA VAL A 174 3.49 -1.35 -2.01
C VAL A 174 4.25 -0.59 -0.94
N ALA A 175 4.70 0.62 -1.29
CA ALA A 175 5.51 1.48 -0.45
C ALA A 175 4.65 2.29 0.52
N TYR A 176 4.63 1.91 1.80
CA TYR A 176 4.04 2.77 2.81
C TYR A 176 5.05 3.81 3.33
N SER A 177 4.54 4.89 3.91
CA SER A 177 5.33 6.04 4.39
C SER A 177 6.30 6.64 3.34
N PRO A 178 5.92 6.77 2.05
CA PRO A 178 6.84 7.18 0.99
C PRO A 178 7.44 8.58 1.22
N LEU A 179 6.85 9.37 2.11
CA LEU A 179 7.30 10.72 2.48
C LEU A 179 8.21 10.75 3.72
N ALA A 180 8.70 9.61 4.20
CA ALA A 180 9.58 9.50 5.36
C ALA A 180 9.06 10.26 6.61
N GLY A 181 7.74 10.18 6.89
CA GLY A 181 7.13 10.95 7.99
C GLY A 181 7.22 12.46 7.81
N GLY A 182 7.32 12.96 6.57
CA GLY A 182 7.48 14.38 6.23
C GLY A 182 8.93 14.88 6.18
N ARG A 183 9.92 13.97 6.28
CA ARG A 183 11.35 14.34 6.34
C ARG A 183 12.07 14.30 4.99
N VAL A 184 11.37 14.04 3.89
CA VAL A 184 11.96 14.03 2.54
C VAL A 184 12.58 15.38 2.16
N GLY A 185 12.07 16.50 2.70
CA GLY A 185 12.63 17.83 2.54
C GLY A 185 13.99 18.06 3.25
N GLU A 186 14.46 17.10 4.07
CA GLU A 186 15.79 17.12 4.69
C GLU A 186 16.84 16.35 3.86
N VAL A 187 16.40 15.68 2.78
CA VAL A 187 17.25 14.83 1.94
C VAL A 187 17.78 15.65 0.77
N ALA A 188 19.05 16.03 0.83
CA ALA A 188 19.65 16.96 -0.12
C ALA A 188 19.46 16.58 -1.61
N PRO A 189 19.63 15.30 -2.07
CA PRO A 189 19.35 14.92 -3.44
C PRO A 189 17.87 15.09 -3.83
N VAL A 190 16.94 14.84 -2.91
CA VAL A 190 15.50 15.01 -3.14
C VAL A 190 15.16 16.49 -3.32
N VAL A 191 15.72 17.35 -2.47
CA VAL A 191 15.55 18.83 -2.56
C VAL A 191 16.12 19.35 -3.88
N ALA A 192 17.33 18.90 -4.27
CA ALA A 192 17.95 19.33 -5.52
C ALA A 192 17.12 18.93 -6.77
N ALA A 193 16.56 17.72 -6.78
CA ALA A 193 15.66 17.28 -7.84
C ALA A 193 14.34 18.09 -7.83
N ALA A 194 13.78 18.39 -6.66
CA ALA A 194 12.58 19.22 -6.53
C ALA A 194 12.78 20.63 -7.10
N GLU A 195 13.94 21.25 -6.84
CA GLU A 195 14.31 22.56 -7.42
C GLU A 195 14.46 22.48 -8.94
N ALA A 196 15.10 21.42 -9.46
CA ALA A 196 15.31 21.23 -10.90
C ALA A 196 13.99 21.03 -11.68
N HIS A 197 13.02 20.36 -11.08
CA HIS A 197 11.70 20.09 -11.66
C HIS A 197 10.63 21.14 -11.26
N GLU A 198 10.98 22.20 -10.55
CA GLU A 198 10.07 23.24 -10.05
C GLU A 198 8.87 22.66 -9.28
N THR A 199 9.14 21.62 -8.46
CA THR A 199 8.14 20.87 -7.70
C THR A 199 8.50 20.74 -6.22
N THR A 200 7.81 19.88 -5.47
CA THR A 200 8.05 19.67 -4.04
C THR A 200 8.89 18.41 -3.77
N PRO A 201 9.61 18.36 -2.64
CA PRO A 201 10.33 17.16 -2.21
C PRO A 201 9.41 15.92 -2.08
N GLU A 202 8.15 16.12 -1.68
CA GLU A 202 7.16 15.07 -1.58
C GLU A 202 6.84 14.46 -2.95
N ALA A 203 6.67 15.31 -3.97
CA ALA A 203 6.43 14.83 -5.34
C ALA A 203 7.63 14.03 -5.87
N VAL A 204 8.86 14.50 -5.62
CA VAL A 204 10.09 13.78 -6.00
C VAL A 204 10.19 12.42 -5.28
N ALA A 205 9.87 12.36 -3.98
CA ALA A 205 9.92 11.11 -3.23
C ALA A 205 8.91 10.07 -3.76
N ILE A 206 7.69 10.50 -4.10
CA ILE A 206 6.68 9.64 -4.72
C ILE A 206 7.18 9.17 -6.10
N ALA A 207 7.61 10.07 -6.97
CA ALA A 207 8.13 9.76 -8.30
C ALA A 207 9.33 8.81 -8.26
N TRP A 208 10.25 9.03 -7.31
CA TRP A 208 11.40 8.14 -7.09
C TRP A 208 10.97 6.73 -6.70
N ALA A 209 9.96 6.59 -5.83
CA ALA A 209 9.44 5.29 -5.43
C ALA A 209 8.71 4.60 -6.59
N THR A 210 7.77 5.28 -7.24
CA THR A 210 6.94 4.72 -8.33
C THR A 210 7.71 4.46 -9.61
N GLY A 211 8.82 5.19 -9.85
CA GLY A 211 9.74 4.91 -10.96
C GLY A 211 10.53 3.60 -10.83
N LYS A 212 10.44 2.93 -9.67
CA LYS A 212 11.12 1.63 -9.42
C LYS A 212 10.15 0.47 -9.62
N GLU A 213 9.77 0.13 -10.84
CA GLU A 213 8.89 -1.04 -11.05
C GLU A 213 9.37 -2.28 -10.27
N PRO A 214 8.47 -3.02 -9.59
CA PRO A 214 7.00 -2.91 -9.54
C PRO A 214 6.47 -2.15 -8.30
N VAL A 215 6.95 -0.94 -8.02
CA VAL A 215 6.57 -0.19 -6.81
C VAL A 215 5.32 0.67 -7.03
N VAL A 216 4.41 0.61 -6.07
CA VAL A 216 3.22 1.46 -5.92
C VAL A 216 3.36 2.24 -4.61
N ALA A 217 3.22 3.56 -4.62
CA ALA A 217 3.29 4.37 -3.40
C ALA A 217 1.89 4.65 -2.82
N ILE A 218 1.77 4.61 -1.49
CA ILE A 218 0.50 4.91 -0.78
C ILE A 218 0.66 6.06 0.21
N PRO A 219 0.99 7.29 -0.26
CA PRO A 219 1.05 8.45 0.62
C PRO A 219 -0.32 8.74 1.24
N LYS A 220 -0.34 9.15 2.52
CA LYS A 220 -1.54 9.64 3.20
C LYS A 220 -1.72 11.13 2.91
N ALA A 221 -2.92 11.54 2.55
CA ALA A 221 -3.33 12.93 2.49
C ALA A 221 -4.82 13.06 2.85
N SER A 222 -5.22 14.24 3.39
CA SER A 222 -6.61 14.54 3.73
C SER A 222 -7.10 15.86 3.15
N SER A 223 -6.23 16.71 2.59
CA SER A 223 -6.65 17.91 1.86
C SER A 223 -6.64 17.66 0.36
N GLU A 224 -7.62 18.21 -0.35
CA GLU A 224 -7.73 18.09 -1.82
C GLU A 224 -6.44 18.49 -2.53
N ALA A 225 -5.78 19.57 -2.08
CA ALA A 225 -4.54 20.04 -2.67
C ALA A 225 -3.42 18.99 -2.58
N HIS A 226 -3.25 18.34 -1.41
CA HIS A 226 -2.25 17.29 -1.24
C HIS A 226 -2.63 16.00 -1.96
N LEU A 227 -3.92 15.63 -1.98
CA LEU A 227 -4.40 14.49 -2.74
C LEU A 227 -4.04 14.62 -4.23
N ARG A 228 -4.39 15.77 -4.85
CA ARG A 228 -4.07 16.03 -6.26
C ARG A 228 -2.57 16.09 -6.52
N ALA A 229 -1.79 16.72 -5.63
CA ALA A 229 -0.34 16.81 -5.75
C ALA A 229 0.33 15.43 -5.69
N ASN A 230 -0.08 14.59 -4.72
CA ASN A 230 0.46 13.23 -4.58
C ASN A 230 0.12 12.36 -5.80
N LEU A 231 -1.12 12.46 -6.31
CA LEU A 231 -1.54 11.68 -7.49
C LEU A 231 -0.74 12.09 -8.72
N ALA A 232 -0.60 13.40 -8.96
CA ALA A 232 0.16 13.94 -10.09
C ALA A 232 1.66 13.60 -10.00
N ALA A 233 2.19 13.36 -8.81
CA ALA A 233 3.59 12.99 -8.63
C ALA A 233 3.93 11.62 -9.23
N GLY A 234 2.94 10.75 -9.43
CA GLY A 234 3.13 9.47 -10.12
C GLY A 234 3.48 9.61 -11.61
N ASP A 235 3.22 10.76 -12.21
CA ASP A 235 3.55 11.07 -13.62
C ASP A 235 4.87 11.84 -13.75
N LEU A 236 5.55 12.18 -12.65
CA LEU A 236 6.82 12.91 -12.68
C LEU A 236 7.97 11.96 -13.03
N GLU A 237 8.65 12.25 -14.13
CA GLU A 237 9.82 11.50 -14.57
C GLU A 237 11.12 12.12 -14.02
N LEU A 238 11.85 11.37 -13.20
CA LEU A 238 13.19 11.74 -12.74
C LEU A 238 14.24 11.21 -13.71
N THR A 239 15.35 11.94 -13.85
CA THR A 239 16.51 11.46 -14.61
C THR A 239 17.24 10.33 -13.88
N ASP A 240 17.96 9.47 -14.61
CA ASP A 240 18.80 8.41 -14.02
C ASP A 240 19.80 8.95 -13.00
N ALA A 241 20.31 10.16 -13.21
CA ALA A 241 21.27 10.82 -12.32
C ALA A 241 20.62 11.24 -10.99
N GLU A 242 19.38 11.72 -11.02
CA GLU A 242 18.61 12.08 -9.82
C GLU A 242 18.23 10.83 -9.04
N VAL A 243 17.75 9.80 -9.71
CA VAL A 243 17.44 8.50 -9.08
C VAL A 243 18.68 7.93 -8.41
N ALA A 244 19.82 7.89 -9.12
CA ALA A 244 21.09 7.38 -8.56
C ALA A 244 21.58 8.21 -7.37
N ALA A 245 21.38 9.54 -7.39
CA ALA A 245 21.75 10.41 -6.28
C ALA A 245 20.89 10.18 -5.03
N ILE A 246 19.59 9.88 -5.22
CA ILE A 246 18.68 9.53 -4.12
C ILE A 246 19.00 8.13 -3.59
N ASP A 247 19.27 7.16 -4.46
CA ASP A 247 19.65 5.79 -4.09
C ASP A 247 20.98 5.74 -3.30
N ALA A 248 21.85 6.71 -3.49
CA ALA A 248 23.13 6.82 -2.80
C ALA A 248 23.06 7.50 -1.42
N VAL A 249 21.87 7.80 -0.90
CA VAL A 249 21.68 8.37 0.44
C VAL A 249 22.07 7.34 1.49
N GLU A 250 23.14 7.65 2.25
CA GLU A 250 23.66 6.75 3.29
C GLU A 250 22.90 6.87 4.63
N ARG A 251 22.15 7.96 4.84
CA ARG A 251 21.33 8.15 6.04
C ARG A 251 20.17 7.17 5.99
N GLU A 252 20.12 6.27 6.96
CA GLU A 252 19.09 5.25 7.07
C GLU A 252 18.23 5.51 8.31
N GLU A 253 16.93 5.60 8.12
CA GLU A 253 15.95 5.85 9.17
C GLU A 253 14.68 5.07 8.91
N GLU A 254 14.53 3.97 9.61
CA GLU A 254 13.30 3.19 9.66
C GLU A 254 12.30 3.86 10.62
N LEU A 255 11.05 4.10 10.17
CA LEU A 255 10.02 4.75 10.99
C LEU A 255 9.24 3.75 11.85
N PHE A 256 9.12 2.52 11.37
CA PHE A 256 8.30 1.47 12.00
C PHE A 256 9.11 0.18 12.20
N PRO A 257 10.19 0.23 13.02
CA PRO A 257 11.05 -0.94 13.24
C PRO A 257 10.28 -2.13 13.78
N GLU A 258 10.70 -3.32 13.33
CA GLU A 258 10.09 -4.59 13.66
C GLU A 258 10.51 -5.11 15.07
#